data_c07f6fd18c9b82d04f413615793fd540
#
_entry.id   c07f6fd18c9b82d04f413615793fd540
#
_cell.length_a   1.000
_cell.length_b   1.000
_cell.length_c   1.000
_cell.angle_alpha   90.00
_cell.angle_beta   90.00
_cell.angle_gamma   90.00
#
_symmetry.space_group_name_H-M   'P 1'
#
loop_
_entity.id
_entity.type
_entity.pdbx_description
1 polymer ?
#
loop_
_entity_poly.entity_id
_entity_poly.type
_entity_poly.pdbx_seq_one_letter_code
_entity_poly.pdbx_strand_id
1 'polypeptide(L)'
;MRILVLSDSHKKQYNLFVAIEAEPTAEVVYFLGDGATEYEEAVFAFSHEKAFIGVRGNCDMYTSLPSLDIRTVCDKKIMATHGYEQNVKFGLYDLQLDAVSNKCNIVLFGHTHTPLSLYKDGIYYFNPGALKDGCYGVIDITDSGIICINKNLNIY
;
A
#
# COMPACT_ATOMS: atom_id res chain seq x y z
N MET A 1 -9.51 -9.89 -8.82
CA MET A 1 -8.48 -9.91 -7.75
C MET A 1 -8.69 -8.75 -6.83
N ARG A 2 -8.69 -8.99 -5.52
CA ARG A 2 -8.74 -7.95 -4.49
C ARG A 2 -7.38 -7.81 -3.82
N ILE A 3 -6.90 -6.57 -3.70
CA ILE A 3 -5.65 -6.19 -3.08
C ILE A 3 -5.96 -5.34 -1.84
N LEU A 4 -5.43 -5.71 -0.69
CA LEU A 4 -5.43 -4.89 0.52
C LEU A 4 -4.18 -4.01 0.53
N VAL A 5 -4.34 -2.73 0.82
CA VAL A 5 -3.24 -1.75 0.85
C VAL A 5 -3.17 -1.10 2.21
N LEU A 6 -2.03 -1.24 2.87
CA LEU A 6 -1.75 -0.78 4.23
C LEU A 6 -0.49 0.07 4.25
N SER A 7 -0.43 1.06 5.12
CA SER A 7 0.74 1.93 5.32
C SER A 7 0.75 2.52 6.72
N ASP A 8 1.92 2.90 7.21
CA ASP A 8 2.06 3.75 8.39
C ASP A 8 1.36 3.19 9.64
N SER A 9 1.69 1.94 10.00
CA SER A 9 1.15 1.27 11.20
C SER A 9 1.72 1.82 12.50
N HIS A 10 2.99 2.30 12.48
CA HIS A 10 3.63 2.96 13.60
C HIS A 10 3.38 2.26 14.96
N LYS A 11 3.70 0.98 15.05
CA LYS A 11 3.54 0.11 16.24
C LYS A 11 2.09 -0.24 16.60
N LYS A 12 1.13 0.02 15.72
CA LYS A 12 -0.26 -0.41 15.90
C LYS A 12 -0.52 -1.77 15.22
N GLN A 13 0.15 -2.81 15.69
CA GLN A 13 0.01 -4.18 15.19
C GLN A 13 -1.44 -4.65 15.17
N TYR A 14 -2.21 -4.33 16.22
CA TYR A 14 -3.63 -4.69 16.30
C TYR A 14 -4.43 -4.17 15.09
N ASN A 15 -4.23 -2.93 14.69
CA ASN A 15 -4.93 -2.36 13.53
C ASN A 15 -4.59 -3.12 12.25
N LEU A 16 -3.32 -3.56 12.11
CA LEU A 16 -2.87 -4.29 10.94
C LEU A 16 -3.56 -5.66 10.84
N PHE A 17 -3.65 -6.38 11.94
CA PHE A 17 -4.34 -7.68 11.97
C PHE A 17 -5.83 -7.51 11.71
N VAL A 18 -6.49 -6.54 12.34
CA VAL A 18 -7.91 -6.26 12.13
C VAL A 18 -8.20 -5.87 10.66
N ALA A 19 -7.31 -5.10 10.02
CA ALA A 19 -7.46 -4.75 8.60
C ALA A 19 -7.37 -5.98 7.69
N ILE A 20 -6.46 -6.91 7.97
CA ILE A 20 -6.31 -8.15 7.21
C ILE A 20 -7.54 -9.04 7.39
N GLU A 21 -8.03 -9.19 8.62
CA GLU A 21 -9.22 -9.99 8.92
C GLU A 21 -10.50 -9.38 8.37
N ALA A 22 -10.58 -8.05 8.28
CA ALA A 22 -11.73 -7.34 7.69
C ALA A 22 -11.85 -7.54 6.16
N GLU A 23 -10.76 -7.98 5.50
CA GLU A 23 -10.74 -8.21 4.05
C GLU A 23 -10.36 -9.68 3.74
N PRO A 24 -11.22 -10.65 4.10
CA PRO A 24 -10.92 -12.08 3.92
C PRO A 24 -10.74 -12.46 2.44
N THR A 25 -11.38 -11.73 1.53
CA THR A 25 -11.29 -11.97 0.09
C THR A 25 -10.07 -11.31 -0.58
N ALA A 26 -9.26 -10.55 0.16
CA ALA A 26 -8.02 -10.00 -0.38
C ALA A 26 -7.00 -11.13 -0.58
N GLU A 27 -6.48 -11.26 -1.79
CA GLU A 27 -5.51 -12.28 -2.17
C GLU A 27 -4.08 -11.79 -1.97
N VAL A 28 -3.87 -10.47 -2.08
CA VAL A 28 -2.57 -9.81 -1.96
C VAL A 28 -2.67 -8.68 -0.93
N VAL A 29 -1.66 -8.57 -0.07
CA VAL A 29 -1.49 -7.48 0.88
C VAL A 29 -0.25 -6.67 0.49
N TYR A 30 -0.42 -5.40 0.17
CA TYR A 30 0.66 -4.43 0.04
C TYR A 30 0.84 -3.66 1.34
N PHE A 31 2.07 -3.61 1.83
CA PHE A 31 2.46 -2.77 2.96
C PHE A 31 3.48 -1.71 2.51
N LEU A 32 3.15 -0.44 2.73
CA LEU A 32 3.88 0.68 2.15
C LEU A 32 4.86 1.37 3.12
N GLY A 33 5.26 0.67 4.19
CA GLY A 33 6.31 1.13 5.10
C GLY A 33 5.80 1.81 6.37
N ASP A 34 6.78 2.17 7.22
CA ASP A 34 6.62 2.72 8.57
C ASP A 34 5.88 1.77 9.52
N GLY A 35 6.44 0.54 9.61
CA GLY A 35 5.94 -0.54 10.46
C GLY A 35 6.44 -1.91 10.00
N ALA A 36 7.72 -2.01 9.60
CA ALA A 36 8.29 -3.26 9.09
C ALA A 36 8.19 -4.43 10.08
N THR A 37 8.31 -4.18 11.38
CA THR A 37 8.16 -5.22 12.41
C THR A 37 6.75 -5.81 12.41
N GLU A 38 5.74 -4.95 12.41
CA GLU A 38 4.32 -5.36 12.38
C GLU A 38 3.98 -6.09 11.09
N TYR A 39 4.58 -5.66 9.98
CA TYR A 39 4.46 -6.34 8.69
C TYR A 39 5.04 -7.76 8.75
N GLU A 40 6.25 -7.95 9.29
CA GLU A 40 6.88 -9.27 9.43
C GLU A 40 6.04 -10.21 10.30
N GLU A 41 5.45 -9.71 11.38
CA GLU A 41 4.54 -10.47 12.23
C GLU A 41 3.25 -10.86 11.49
N ALA A 42 2.70 -9.96 10.67
CA ALA A 42 1.54 -10.26 9.82
C ALA A 42 1.87 -11.30 8.74
N VAL A 43 3.05 -11.21 8.12
CA VAL A 43 3.53 -12.23 7.18
C VAL A 43 3.60 -13.59 7.86
N PHE A 44 4.17 -13.66 9.05
CA PHE A 44 4.24 -14.91 9.82
C PHE A 44 2.84 -15.50 10.11
N ALA A 45 1.88 -14.64 10.45
CA ALA A 45 0.53 -15.08 10.82
C ALA A 45 -0.34 -15.49 9.61
N PHE A 46 -0.24 -14.78 8.47
CA PHE A 46 -1.22 -14.86 7.38
C PHE A 46 -0.64 -15.30 6.01
N SER A 47 0.67 -15.56 5.88
CA SER A 47 1.27 -15.93 4.58
C SER A 47 0.78 -17.26 4.01
N HIS A 48 0.13 -18.09 4.81
CA HIS A 48 -0.52 -19.33 4.34
C HIS A 48 -1.85 -19.07 3.58
N GLU A 49 -2.44 -17.88 3.72
CA GLU A 49 -3.70 -17.49 3.08
C GLU A 49 -3.54 -16.40 2.04
N LYS A 50 -2.57 -15.51 2.19
CA LYS A 50 -2.40 -14.30 1.39
C LYS A 50 -0.95 -14.10 0.95
N ALA A 51 -0.76 -13.51 -0.24
CA ALA A 51 0.55 -13.06 -0.68
C ALA A 51 0.86 -11.69 -0.07
N PHE A 52 2.10 -11.49 0.38
CA PHE A 52 2.55 -10.25 1.00
C PHE A 52 3.65 -9.57 0.16
N ILE A 53 3.51 -8.27 -0.05
CA ILE A 53 4.48 -7.43 -0.73
C ILE A 53 4.70 -6.20 0.16
N GLY A 54 5.94 -6.00 0.62
CA GLY A 54 6.28 -4.91 1.51
C GLY A 54 7.38 -4.02 0.96
N VAL A 55 7.29 -2.73 1.24
CA VAL A 55 8.38 -1.77 1.08
C VAL A 55 8.67 -1.12 2.43
N ARG A 56 9.92 -0.65 2.60
CA ARG A 56 10.31 0.06 3.83
C ARG A 56 9.90 1.53 3.77
N GLY A 57 9.56 2.09 4.92
CA GLY A 57 9.42 3.52 5.12
C GLY A 57 10.68 4.17 5.70
N ASN A 58 10.61 5.48 5.94
CA ASN A 58 11.73 6.22 6.51
C ASN A 58 11.96 5.91 8.01
N CYS A 59 10.99 5.33 8.70
CA CYS A 59 11.13 4.89 10.09
C CYS A 59 11.64 3.44 10.22
N ASP A 60 11.75 2.70 9.12
CA ASP A 60 12.12 1.28 9.09
C ASP A 60 13.64 1.08 8.86
N MET A 61 14.46 1.46 9.84
CA MET A 61 15.92 1.53 9.67
C MET A 61 16.60 0.14 9.60
N TYR A 62 16.00 -0.91 10.15
CA TYR A 62 16.62 -2.24 10.30
C TYR A 62 15.79 -3.33 9.62
N THR A 63 15.42 -3.13 8.37
CA THR A 63 14.67 -4.12 7.58
C THR A 63 15.37 -4.43 6.27
N SER A 64 15.16 -5.63 5.76
CA SER A 64 15.59 -6.04 4.40
C SER A 64 14.60 -5.65 3.31
N LEU A 65 13.45 -5.05 3.64
CA LEU A 65 12.47 -4.62 2.66
C LEU A 65 13.07 -3.56 1.71
N PRO A 66 12.75 -3.64 0.40
CA PRO A 66 13.19 -2.63 -0.56
C PRO A 66 12.48 -1.29 -0.33
N SER A 67 13.05 -0.18 -0.81
CA SER A 67 12.36 1.12 -0.80
C SER A 67 11.34 1.27 -1.93
N LEU A 68 11.48 0.46 -2.97
CA LEU A 68 10.63 0.44 -4.17
C LEU A 68 10.41 -0.98 -4.63
N ASP A 69 9.17 -1.34 -4.92
CA ASP A 69 8.79 -2.58 -5.59
C ASP A 69 8.00 -2.28 -6.86
N ILE A 70 8.36 -2.92 -7.96
CA ILE A 70 7.63 -2.82 -9.23
C ILE A 70 7.39 -4.22 -9.76
N ARG A 71 6.12 -4.60 -9.88
CA ARG A 71 5.73 -5.91 -10.41
C ARG A 71 4.43 -5.88 -11.17
N THR A 72 4.15 -6.94 -11.91
CA THR A 72 2.89 -7.12 -12.61
C THR A 72 1.97 -8.04 -11.81
N VAL A 73 0.76 -7.57 -11.55
CA VAL A 73 -0.31 -8.30 -10.89
C VAL A 73 -1.58 -8.17 -11.74
N CYS A 74 -2.18 -9.28 -12.16
CA CYS A 74 -3.34 -9.28 -13.07
C CYS A 74 -3.16 -8.34 -14.28
N ASP A 75 -2.06 -8.48 -15.00
CA ASP A 75 -1.70 -7.69 -16.18
C ASP A 75 -1.59 -6.16 -15.94
N LYS A 76 -1.60 -5.74 -14.68
CA LYS A 76 -1.37 -4.35 -14.27
C LYS A 76 -0.01 -4.21 -13.64
N LYS A 77 0.79 -3.28 -14.16
CA LYS A 77 2.09 -2.94 -13.57
C LYS A 77 1.88 -2.01 -12.38
N ILE A 78 2.21 -2.52 -11.20
CA ILE A 78 2.02 -1.83 -9.92
C ILE A 78 3.40 -1.40 -9.41
N MET A 79 3.52 -0.12 -9.06
CA MET A 79 4.64 0.44 -8.33
C MET A 79 4.22 0.69 -6.89
N ALA A 80 4.98 0.18 -5.93
CA ALA A 80 4.79 0.40 -4.51
C ALA A 80 6.04 1.06 -3.91
N THR A 81 5.85 2.14 -3.20
CA THR A 81 6.89 2.87 -2.46
C THR A 81 6.29 3.48 -1.21
N HIS A 82 7.13 3.82 -0.23
CA HIS A 82 6.63 4.62 0.89
C HIS A 82 6.32 6.07 0.46
N GLY A 83 7.09 6.61 -0.48
CA GLY A 83 6.90 7.98 -0.97
C GLY A 83 7.85 9.01 -0.35
N TYR A 84 8.63 8.63 0.66
CA TYR A 84 9.63 9.52 1.27
C TYR A 84 10.70 9.96 0.25
N GLU A 85 11.24 9.02 -0.52
CA GLU A 85 12.26 9.29 -1.55
C GLU A 85 11.69 10.11 -2.72
N GLN A 86 10.38 10.06 -2.98
CA GLN A 86 9.67 10.83 -3.98
C GLN A 86 9.09 12.16 -3.45
N ASN A 87 9.48 12.57 -2.23
CA ASN A 87 9.09 13.85 -1.64
C ASN A 87 7.57 14.12 -1.62
N VAL A 88 6.73 13.07 -1.47
CA VAL A 88 5.26 13.16 -1.65
C VAL A 88 4.56 14.13 -0.70
N LYS A 89 5.19 14.56 0.39
CA LYS A 89 4.67 15.61 1.28
C LYS A 89 4.69 17.00 0.65
N PHE A 90 5.51 17.19 -0.39
CA PHE A 90 5.63 18.45 -1.12
C PHE A 90 4.94 18.43 -2.49
N GLY A 91 4.37 17.30 -2.88
CA GLY A 91 3.65 17.10 -4.13
C GLY A 91 3.97 15.76 -4.78
N LEU A 92 3.23 15.43 -5.84
CA LEU A 92 3.34 14.12 -6.49
C LEU A 92 4.22 14.13 -7.74
N TYR A 93 4.96 15.21 -8.00
CA TYR A 93 5.70 15.35 -9.26
C TYR A 93 6.74 14.24 -9.46
N ASP A 94 7.61 14.02 -8.46
CA ASP A 94 8.66 13.00 -8.55
C ASP A 94 8.07 11.59 -8.65
N LEU A 95 7.00 11.32 -7.88
CA LEU A 95 6.27 10.06 -7.94
C LEU A 95 5.64 9.83 -9.33
N GLN A 96 5.11 10.87 -9.96
CA GLN A 96 4.54 10.80 -11.30
C GLN A 96 5.62 10.54 -12.37
N LEU A 97 6.79 11.16 -12.25
CA LEU A 97 7.92 10.89 -13.14
C LEU A 97 8.36 9.43 -13.07
N ASP A 98 8.50 8.89 -11.85
CA ASP A 98 8.85 7.48 -11.64
C ASP A 98 7.79 6.55 -12.26
N ALA A 99 6.52 6.85 -12.05
CA ALA A 99 5.40 6.06 -12.56
C ALA A 99 5.38 6.00 -14.09
N VAL A 100 5.55 7.14 -14.75
CA VAL A 100 5.58 7.24 -16.22
C VAL A 100 6.81 6.54 -16.78
N SER A 101 7.99 6.79 -16.20
CA SER A 101 9.26 6.18 -16.64
C SER A 101 9.21 4.65 -16.57
N ASN A 102 8.52 4.11 -15.57
CA ASN A 102 8.34 2.68 -15.39
C ASN A 102 7.09 2.12 -16.09
N LYS A 103 6.29 2.95 -16.77
CA LYS A 103 5.05 2.54 -17.46
C LYS A 103 4.08 1.82 -16.52
N CYS A 104 3.87 2.37 -15.34
CA CYS A 104 2.98 1.81 -14.34
C CYS A 104 1.51 2.09 -14.66
N ASN A 105 0.64 1.17 -14.23
CA ASN A 105 -0.82 1.36 -14.27
C ASN A 105 -1.36 1.83 -12.91
N ILE A 106 -0.72 1.39 -11.82
CA ILE A 106 -1.11 1.70 -10.45
C ILE A 106 0.15 2.08 -9.67
N VAL A 107 0.05 3.12 -8.86
CA VAL A 107 1.07 3.59 -7.94
C VAL A 107 0.52 3.61 -6.53
N LEU A 108 1.14 2.86 -5.64
CA LEU A 108 0.79 2.77 -4.22
C LEU A 108 1.85 3.52 -3.42
N PHE A 109 1.41 4.43 -2.54
CA PHE A 109 2.32 5.19 -1.69
C PHE A 109 1.67 5.55 -0.35
N GLY A 110 2.49 5.82 0.66
CA GLY A 110 2.08 6.19 2.01
C GLY A 110 2.62 7.56 2.43
N HIS A 111 3.24 7.62 3.61
CA HIS A 111 4.02 8.73 4.16
C HIS A 111 3.25 10.02 4.48
N THR A 112 2.28 10.43 3.68
CA THR A 112 1.50 11.64 3.95
C THR A 112 0.47 11.47 5.07
N HIS A 113 0.15 10.23 5.43
CA HIS A 113 -0.94 9.82 6.32
C HIS A 113 -2.34 10.26 5.84
N THR A 114 -2.46 10.83 4.66
CA THR A 114 -3.71 11.34 4.11
C THR A 114 -4.18 10.42 2.98
N PRO A 115 -5.39 9.85 3.10
CA PRO A 115 -5.95 9.03 2.03
C PRO A 115 -6.07 9.80 0.71
N LEU A 116 -5.69 9.15 -0.37
CA LEU A 116 -5.82 9.70 -1.73
C LEU A 116 -6.19 8.60 -2.71
N SER A 117 -7.16 8.88 -3.57
CA SER A 117 -7.45 8.10 -4.77
C SER A 117 -7.54 9.05 -5.96
N LEU A 118 -6.55 9.01 -6.84
CA LEU A 118 -6.43 9.90 -7.99
C LEU A 118 -6.19 9.08 -9.26
N TYR A 119 -7.01 9.31 -10.29
CA TYR A 119 -6.72 8.82 -11.64
C TYR A 119 -6.26 9.99 -12.51
N LYS A 120 -5.06 9.88 -13.06
CA LYS A 120 -4.47 10.93 -13.88
C LYS A 120 -3.60 10.31 -14.98
N ASP A 121 -3.76 10.77 -16.20
CA ASP A 121 -2.96 10.38 -17.36
C ASP A 121 -2.83 8.86 -17.57
N GLY A 122 -3.91 8.12 -17.29
CA GLY A 122 -3.95 6.67 -17.44
C GLY A 122 -3.41 5.87 -16.26
N ILE A 123 -2.98 6.54 -15.18
CA ILE A 123 -2.37 5.93 -14.00
C ILE A 123 -3.24 6.19 -12.75
N TYR A 124 -3.43 5.16 -11.93
CA TYR A 124 -4.05 5.27 -10.61
C TYR A 124 -2.97 5.54 -9.56
N TYR A 125 -3.11 6.63 -8.82
CA TYR A 125 -2.28 6.96 -7.65
C TYR A 125 -3.12 6.76 -6.41
N PHE A 126 -2.67 5.89 -5.53
CA PHE A 126 -3.45 5.48 -4.37
C PHE A 126 -2.62 5.51 -3.09
N ASN A 127 -3.13 6.26 -2.10
CA ASN A 127 -2.61 6.28 -0.73
C ASN A 127 -3.73 5.80 0.21
N PRO A 128 -3.52 4.74 0.99
CA PRO A 128 -4.55 4.22 1.90
C PRO A 128 -4.80 5.11 3.11
N GLY A 129 -3.91 6.09 3.38
CA GLY A 129 -3.82 6.80 4.66
C GLY A 129 -2.99 6.03 5.67
N ALA A 130 -2.99 6.47 6.91
CA ALA A 130 -2.22 5.86 7.98
C ALA A 130 -3.04 4.83 8.77
N LEU A 131 -2.53 3.61 8.83
CA LEU A 131 -3.19 2.52 9.58
C LEU A 131 -3.21 2.77 11.09
N LYS A 132 -2.24 3.53 11.62
CA LYS A 132 -2.27 3.97 13.03
C LYS A 132 -3.54 4.75 13.38
N ASP A 133 -4.14 5.43 12.40
CA ASP A 133 -5.36 6.22 12.52
C ASP A 133 -6.61 5.44 12.04
N GLY A 134 -6.44 4.14 11.77
CA GLY A 134 -7.48 3.24 11.30
C GLY A 134 -7.72 3.27 9.78
N CYS A 135 -6.98 4.07 9.01
CA CYS A 135 -7.15 4.16 7.57
C CYS A 135 -6.48 2.99 6.86
N TYR A 136 -7.14 2.43 5.85
CA TYR A 136 -6.60 1.42 4.95
C TYR A 136 -7.27 1.51 3.57
N GLY A 137 -6.81 0.72 2.62
CA GLY A 137 -7.35 0.75 1.28
C GLY A 137 -7.56 -0.62 0.66
N VAL A 138 -8.45 -0.67 -0.31
CA VAL A 138 -8.72 -1.85 -1.13
C VAL A 138 -8.68 -1.45 -2.60
N ILE A 139 -8.06 -2.29 -3.41
CA ILE A 139 -8.08 -2.17 -4.87
C ILE A 139 -8.68 -3.44 -5.44
N ASP A 140 -9.74 -3.29 -6.21
CA ASP A 140 -10.34 -4.36 -7.00
C ASP A 140 -9.92 -4.23 -8.47
N ILE A 141 -9.21 -5.22 -8.98
CA ILE A 141 -8.88 -5.36 -10.40
C ILE A 141 -9.83 -6.38 -11.01
N THR A 142 -10.64 -5.92 -11.95
CA THR A 142 -11.66 -6.72 -12.65
C THR A 142 -11.51 -6.58 -14.15
N ASP A 143 -12.21 -7.40 -14.93
CA ASP A 143 -12.26 -7.29 -16.39
C ASP A 143 -12.84 -5.94 -16.85
N SER A 144 -13.66 -5.30 -16.03
CA SER A 144 -14.29 -4.00 -16.32
C SER A 144 -13.43 -2.80 -15.90
N GLY A 145 -12.35 -3.00 -15.13
CA GLY A 145 -11.47 -1.91 -14.72
C GLY A 145 -10.90 -2.06 -13.30
N ILE A 146 -10.38 -0.95 -12.80
CA ILE A 146 -9.73 -0.84 -11.48
C ILE A 146 -10.59 0.08 -10.60
N ILE A 147 -10.87 -0.37 -9.38
CA ILE A 147 -11.60 0.40 -8.37
C ILE A 147 -10.70 0.53 -7.14
N CYS A 148 -10.42 1.76 -6.72
CA CYS A 148 -9.64 2.07 -5.53
C CYS A 148 -10.56 2.64 -4.45
N ILE A 149 -10.56 2.05 -3.26
CA ILE A 149 -11.47 2.41 -2.16
C ILE A 149 -10.66 2.67 -0.90
N ASN A 150 -10.72 3.90 -0.37
CA ASN A 150 -10.24 4.19 0.98
C ASN A 150 -11.29 3.76 2.00
N LYS A 151 -10.84 3.08 3.05
CA LYS A 151 -11.66 2.53 4.13
C LYS A 151 -11.12 2.96 5.50
N ASN A 152 -11.93 2.78 6.52
CA ASN A 152 -11.54 3.00 7.90
C ASN A 152 -11.97 1.83 8.77
N LEU A 153 -11.11 1.46 9.71
CA LEU A 153 -11.46 0.51 10.77
C LEU A 153 -12.41 1.19 11.74
N ASN A 154 -13.51 0.54 12.06
CA ASN A 154 -14.38 0.97 13.16
C ASN A 154 -13.72 0.55 14.49
N ILE A 155 -12.66 1.26 14.88
CA ILE A 155 -11.99 1.05 16.16
C ILE A 155 -12.74 1.89 17.20
N TYR A 156 -13.50 1.22 18.06
CA TYR A 156 -14.15 1.81 19.23
C TYR A 156 -13.24 1.69 20.45
#